data_0a8d27bf5929f83522a2d0cc49765583
#
_entry.id   0a8d27bf5929f83522a2d0cc49765583
#
_cell.length_a   1.000
_cell.length_b   1.000
_cell.length_c   1.000
_cell.angle_alpha   90.00
_cell.angle_beta   90.00
_cell.angle_gamma   90.00
#
_symmetry.space_group_name_H-M   'P 1'
#
loop_
_entity.id
_entity.type
_entity.pdbx_description
1 polymer ?
#
loop_
_entity_poly.entity_id
_entity_poly.type
_entity_poly.pdbx_seq_one_letter_code
_entity_poly.pdbx_strand_id
1 'polypeptide(L)'
;GSVGNGSTMRLIADIPGVRYTEGRFLPYFFPDTFHEGGDPVKEARENWVTARRAILRKPIDRIGYGGYLKLACRFPDFIDYVESVCREFRELYENIRGTESFCQKRVAVLNCWGKMRSWGCHMVHHALYQKQNYSYAGVIEALSGAPFDVVFLSFDDIREDPRVLEGIDVILNIGDGDTAHTGGDIWEDAEISSLIRRFIYEGGGFIGIGEPSGHQYQGRYIQLAAALGVEKETGFTLGYDKYNWEEDRGHFILEDCAGEVDFGEGKRSMYALEGTRILVQRDREVQMAVNEYGKGRTVYISGLPYSFENSRILYRAVLWSSRSEGQLRQWFSDNCNVDVHAYVKNGKFCVVNNTY
;
A
#
# COMPACT_ATOMS: atom_id res chain seq x y z
N GLY A 1 -15.94 2.15 3.72
CA GLY A 1 -16.12 3.06 2.73
C GLY A 1 -15.38 2.92 1.43
N SER A 2 -15.39 3.99 0.68
CA SER A 2 -14.78 4.09 -0.65
C SER A 2 -13.28 3.80 -0.66
N VAL A 3 -12.59 4.22 0.41
CA VAL A 3 -11.17 3.97 0.60
C VAL A 3 -10.91 2.51 0.90
N GLY A 4 -10.65 1.66 0.18
CA GLY A 4 -10.42 0.23 0.39
C GLY A 4 -10.92 -0.62 -0.77
N ASN A 5 -11.67 -0.01 -1.71
CA ASN A 5 -12.13 -0.71 -2.88
C ASN A 5 -10.99 -1.03 -3.86
N GLY A 6 -10.09 -0.08 -4.08
CA GLY A 6 -8.92 -0.29 -4.91
C GLY A 6 -7.99 -1.35 -4.32
N SER A 7 -7.71 -1.29 -3.01
CA SER A 7 -6.92 -2.31 -2.33
C SER A 7 -7.57 -3.68 -2.39
N THR A 8 -8.88 -3.77 -2.22
CA THR A 8 -9.62 -5.03 -2.32
C THR A 8 -9.53 -5.61 -3.73
N MET A 9 -9.70 -4.80 -4.77
CA MET A 9 -9.59 -5.26 -6.16
C MET A 9 -8.17 -5.74 -6.48
N ARG A 10 -7.15 -5.04 -6.00
CA ARG A 10 -5.76 -5.46 -6.20
C ARG A 10 -5.45 -6.78 -5.51
N LEU A 11 -5.87 -6.94 -4.25
CA LEU A 11 -5.68 -8.21 -3.52
C LEU A 11 -6.40 -9.38 -4.21
N ILE A 12 -7.65 -9.17 -4.65
CA ILE A 12 -8.41 -10.21 -5.37
C ILE A 12 -7.69 -10.62 -6.66
N ALA A 13 -7.16 -9.66 -7.41
CA ALA A 13 -6.46 -9.92 -8.66
C ALA A 13 -5.17 -10.74 -8.49
N ASP A 14 -4.60 -10.76 -7.29
CA ASP A 14 -3.32 -11.40 -6.99
C ASP A 14 -3.42 -12.63 -6.07
N ILE A 15 -4.63 -13.12 -5.76
CA ILE A 15 -4.80 -14.33 -4.94
C ILE A 15 -4.18 -15.54 -5.67
N PRO A 16 -3.19 -16.22 -5.06
CA PRO A 16 -2.53 -17.35 -5.70
C PRO A 16 -3.49 -18.49 -6.06
N GLY A 17 -3.33 -19.08 -7.23
CA GLY A 17 -4.07 -20.26 -7.68
C GLY A 17 -5.53 -20.03 -8.07
N VAL A 18 -6.00 -18.80 -8.04
CA VAL A 18 -7.36 -18.43 -8.46
C VAL A 18 -7.41 -18.27 -9.98
N ARG A 19 -8.40 -18.89 -10.61
CA ARG A 19 -8.58 -18.84 -12.08
C ARG A 19 -9.48 -17.70 -12.54
N TYR A 20 -10.47 -17.36 -11.72
CA TYR A 20 -11.43 -16.31 -12.00
C TYR A 20 -11.53 -15.38 -10.80
N THR A 21 -11.54 -14.09 -11.05
CA THR A 21 -11.61 -13.05 -10.04
C THR A 21 -12.90 -12.26 -10.21
N GLU A 22 -13.57 -12.01 -9.10
CA GLU A 22 -14.75 -11.16 -9.05
C GLU A 22 -14.59 -10.14 -7.91
N GLY A 23 -14.72 -8.86 -8.24
CA GLY A 23 -14.76 -7.78 -7.28
C GLY A 23 -16.16 -7.18 -7.16
N ARG A 24 -16.46 -6.60 -6.02
CA ARG A 24 -17.69 -5.85 -5.77
C ARG A 24 -17.34 -4.40 -5.55
N PHE A 25 -17.98 -3.52 -6.30
CA PHE A 25 -17.72 -2.07 -6.19
C PHE A 25 -18.68 -1.37 -5.21
N LEU A 26 -19.60 -2.09 -4.58
CA LEU A 26 -20.42 -1.59 -3.49
C LEU A 26 -20.17 -2.40 -2.22
N PRO A 27 -19.98 -1.74 -1.08
CA PRO A 27 -19.87 -2.41 0.19
C PRO A 27 -21.21 -3.05 0.61
N TYR A 28 -21.10 -3.96 1.53
CA TYR A 28 -22.08 -4.96 1.89
C TYR A 28 -23.19 -4.52 2.86
N PHE A 29 -23.23 -3.26 3.28
CA PHE A 29 -24.13 -2.80 4.34
C PHE A 29 -25.41 -2.17 3.78
N PHE A 30 -26.43 -3.01 3.57
CA PHE A 30 -27.68 -2.67 2.91
C PHE A 30 -28.57 -1.67 3.64
N PRO A 31 -28.77 -1.79 4.96
CA PRO A 31 -29.61 -0.83 5.65
C PRO A 31 -29.06 0.59 5.60
N ASP A 32 -27.72 0.69 5.54
CA ASP A 32 -27.03 1.98 5.60
C ASP A 32 -26.98 2.69 4.25
N THR A 33 -27.16 1.96 3.15
CA THR A 33 -27.09 2.50 1.78
C THR A 33 -28.50 2.72 1.20
N PHE A 34 -29.41 1.72 1.37
CA PHE A 34 -30.72 1.68 0.73
C PHE A 34 -31.85 1.96 1.72
N HIS A 35 -31.89 3.17 2.28
CA HIS A 35 -32.93 3.65 3.15
C HIS A 35 -33.56 4.95 2.62
N GLU A 36 -34.67 5.34 3.17
CA GLU A 36 -35.31 6.62 2.82
C GLU A 36 -34.34 7.79 3.18
N GLY A 37 -34.07 8.64 2.19
CA GLY A 37 -33.09 9.73 2.31
C GLY A 37 -31.62 9.33 2.11
N GLY A 38 -31.31 8.05 1.86
CA GLY A 38 -29.98 7.61 1.47
C GLY A 38 -29.64 7.96 0.02
N ASP A 39 -28.35 8.03 -0.30
CA ASP A 39 -27.85 8.31 -1.65
C ASP A 39 -26.96 7.15 -2.15
N PRO A 40 -27.56 6.06 -2.63
CA PRO A 40 -26.80 4.90 -3.12
C PRO A 40 -25.99 5.21 -4.39
N VAL A 41 -26.40 6.19 -5.18
CA VAL A 41 -25.65 6.61 -6.38
C VAL A 41 -24.31 7.24 -5.99
N LYS A 42 -24.33 8.15 -5.03
CA LYS A 42 -23.12 8.79 -4.52
C LYS A 42 -22.14 7.75 -3.98
N GLU A 43 -22.62 6.84 -3.15
CA GLU A 43 -21.78 5.78 -2.58
C GLU A 43 -21.21 4.86 -3.66
N ALA A 44 -22.02 4.46 -4.63
CA ALA A 44 -21.56 3.64 -5.76
C ALA A 44 -20.49 4.36 -6.58
N ARG A 45 -20.66 5.66 -6.81
CA ARG A 45 -19.70 6.48 -7.54
C ARG A 45 -18.35 6.55 -6.82
N GLU A 46 -18.38 6.81 -5.52
CA GLU A 46 -17.17 6.83 -4.69
C GLU A 46 -16.41 5.49 -4.73
N ASN A 47 -17.16 4.40 -4.66
CA ASN A 47 -16.56 3.07 -4.71
C ASN A 47 -16.02 2.71 -6.10
N TRP A 48 -16.71 3.11 -7.17
CA TRP A 48 -16.28 2.84 -8.54
C TRP A 48 -14.97 3.56 -8.90
N VAL A 49 -14.81 4.81 -8.46
CA VAL A 49 -13.58 5.57 -8.73
C VAL A 49 -12.33 4.84 -8.22
N THR A 50 -12.36 4.30 -7.02
CA THR A 50 -11.21 3.56 -6.46
C THR A 50 -11.07 2.18 -7.08
N ALA A 51 -12.17 1.47 -7.34
CA ALA A 51 -12.15 0.17 -8.02
C ALA A 51 -11.58 0.29 -9.44
N ARG A 52 -11.99 1.29 -10.19
CA ARG A 52 -11.53 1.56 -11.56
C ARG A 52 -10.01 1.71 -11.65
N ARG A 53 -9.40 2.42 -10.73
CA ARG A 53 -7.94 2.61 -10.67
C ARG A 53 -7.20 1.27 -10.61
N ALA A 54 -7.63 0.39 -9.73
CA ALA A 54 -7.03 -0.94 -9.59
C ALA A 54 -7.22 -1.79 -10.85
N ILE A 55 -8.41 -1.77 -11.43
CA ILE A 55 -8.75 -2.52 -12.66
C ILE A 55 -7.88 -2.08 -13.84
N LEU A 56 -7.60 -0.79 -13.96
CA LEU A 56 -6.73 -0.25 -15.00
C LEU A 56 -5.27 -0.74 -14.88
N ARG A 57 -4.83 -1.09 -13.69
CA ARG A 57 -3.49 -1.67 -13.46
C ARG A 57 -3.45 -3.19 -13.59
N LYS A 58 -4.44 -3.86 -13.05
CA LYS A 58 -4.58 -5.31 -13.14
C LYS A 58 -6.05 -5.67 -13.26
N PRO A 59 -6.52 -5.98 -14.46
CA PRO A 59 -7.91 -6.33 -14.71
C PRO A 59 -8.33 -7.55 -13.90
N ILE A 60 -9.57 -7.52 -13.40
CA ILE A 60 -10.28 -8.66 -12.86
C ILE A 60 -11.32 -9.13 -13.87
N ASP A 61 -11.76 -10.38 -13.78
CA ASP A 61 -12.66 -10.97 -14.79
C ASP A 61 -14.08 -10.41 -14.70
N ARG A 62 -14.54 -10.11 -13.49
CA ARG A 62 -15.90 -9.63 -13.24
C ARG A 62 -15.93 -8.55 -12.16
N ILE A 63 -16.82 -7.60 -12.38
CA ILE A 63 -17.30 -6.72 -11.31
C ILE A 63 -18.79 -6.98 -11.10
N GLY A 64 -19.25 -6.77 -9.87
CA GLY A 64 -20.63 -6.99 -9.54
C GLY A 64 -21.14 -6.01 -8.49
N TYR A 65 -22.46 -5.92 -8.47
CA TYR A 65 -23.20 -5.35 -7.36
C TYR A 65 -23.35 -6.43 -6.28
N GLY A 66 -22.91 -6.11 -5.08
CA GLY A 66 -22.96 -7.04 -3.95
C GLY A 66 -24.14 -6.74 -3.05
N GLY A 67 -25.40 -7.04 -3.43
CA GLY A 67 -26.51 -6.68 -2.59
C GLY A 67 -27.83 -7.37 -2.89
N TYR A 68 -28.86 -7.00 -2.09
CA TYR A 68 -30.21 -7.48 -2.34
C TYR A 68 -30.86 -6.68 -3.46
N LEU A 69 -31.00 -7.29 -4.60
CA LEU A 69 -31.61 -6.68 -5.80
C LEU A 69 -32.98 -6.05 -5.49
N LYS A 70 -33.77 -6.70 -4.61
CA LYS A 70 -35.08 -6.21 -4.21
C LYS A 70 -35.03 -4.83 -3.50
N LEU A 71 -33.96 -4.53 -2.78
CA LEU A 71 -33.76 -3.21 -2.18
C LEU A 71 -33.29 -2.21 -3.24
N ALA A 72 -32.33 -2.58 -4.07
CA ALA A 72 -31.79 -1.76 -5.13
C ALA A 72 -32.86 -1.29 -6.13
N CYS A 73 -33.83 -2.16 -6.48
CA CYS A 73 -34.94 -1.84 -7.40
C CYS A 73 -35.85 -0.67 -6.93
N ARG A 74 -35.76 -0.26 -5.67
CA ARG A 74 -36.46 0.92 -5.18
C ARG A 74 -35.76 2.23 -5.51
N PHE A 75 -34.57 2.17 -6.06
CA PHE A 75 -33.72 3.30 -6.42
C PHE A 75 -33.37 3.22 -7.92
N PRO A 76 -34.26 3.69 -8.81
CA PRO A 76 -34.05 3.63 -10.26
C PRO A 76 -32.73 4.27 -10.70
N ASP A 77 -32.41 5.43 -10.18
CA ASP A 77 -31.17 6.16 -10.51
C ASP A 77 -29.91 5.34 -10.17
N PHE A 78 -29.98 4.53 -9.11
CA PHE A 78 -28.91 3.62 -8.76
C PHE A 78 -28.76 2.50 -9.79
N ILE A 79 -29.88 1.93 -10.27
CA ILE A 79 -29.85 0.89 -11.31
C ILE A 79 -29.25 1.45 -12.60
N ASP A 80 -29.65 2.65 -13.01
CA ASP A 80 -29.11 3.34 -14.19
C ASP A 80 -27.60 3.61 -14.04
N TYR A 81 -27.17 3.98 -12.84
CA TYR A 81 -25.75 4.15 -12.55
C TYR A 81 -24.97 2.83 -12.64
N VAL A 82 -25.50 1.75 -12.07
CA VAL A 82 -24.88 0.41 -12.18
C VAL A 82 -24.75 -0.03 -13.65
N GLU A 83 -25.78 0.25 -14.47
CA GLU A 83 -25.70 -0.03 -15.91
C GLU A 83 -24.56 0.77 -16.57
N SER A 84 -24.43 2.06 -16.22
CA SER A 84 -23.35 2.89 -16.74
C SER A 84 -21.95 2.38 -16.34
N VAL A 85 -21.78 1.93 -15.10
CA VAL A 85 -20.56 1.29 -14.62
C VAL A 85 -20.24 0.00 -15.39
N CYS A 86 -21.26 -0.82 -15.64
CA CYS A 86 -21.09 -2.05 -16.42
C CYS A 86 -20.64 -1.76 -17.87
N ARG A 87 -21.17 -0.71 -18.48
CA ARG A 87 -20.73 -0.28 -19.82
C ARG A 87 -19.29 0.25 -19.80
N GLU A 88 -18.96 1.12 -18.85
CA GLU A 88 -17.58 1.64 -18.68
C GLU A 88 -16.59 0.49 -18.43
N PHE A 89 -16.91 -0.43 -17.54
CA PHE A 89 -16.04 -1.58 -17.27
C PHE A 89 -15.79 -2.42 -18.52
N ARG A 90 -16.83 -2.68 -19.30
CA ARG A 90 -16.73 -3.44 -20.55
C ARG A 90 -15.85 -2.73 -21.56
N GLU A 91 -16.05 -1.43 -21.73
CA GLU A 91 -15.23 -0.60 -22.61
C GLU A 91 -13.75 -0.58 -22.17
N LEU A 92 -13.50 -0.36 -20.90
CA LEU A 92 -12.13 -0.43 -20.35
C LEU A 92 -11.51 -1.80 -20.60
N TYR A 93 -12.22 -2.88 -20.29
CA TYR A 93 -11.72 -4.23 -20.47
C TYR A 93 -11.38 -4.52 -21.95
N GLU A 94 -12.23 -4.14 -22.89
CA GLU A 94 -11.96 -4.32 -24.33
C GLU A 94 -10.74 -3.53 -24.80
N ASN A 95 -10.48 -2.36 -24.22
CA ASN A 95 -9.32 -1.54 -24.57
C ASN A 95 -8.01 -2.06 -23.99
N ILE A 96 -8.02 -2.72 -22.85
CA ILE A 96 -6.81 -3.12 -22.13
C ILE A 96 -6.54 -4.62 -22.13
N ARG A 97 -7.52 -5.47 -22.51
CA ARG A 97 -7.31 -6.92 -22.56
C ARG A 97 -6.16 -7.28 -23.49
N GLY A 98 -5.34 -8.23 -23.06
CA GLY A 98 -4.18 -8.69 -23.84
C GLY A 98 -2.99 -7.73 -23.86
N THR A 99 -3.05 -6.67 -23.05
CA THR A 99 -1.93 -5.75 -22.84
C THR A 99 -1.74 -5.52 -21.34
N GLU A 100 -0.59 -4.95 -20.99
CA GLU A 100 -0.25 -4.60 -19.62
C GLU A 100 0.01 -3.11 -19.54
N SER A 101 -0.37 -2.50 -18.41
CA SER A 101 -0.03 -1.11 -18.16
C SER A 101 1.49 -0.97 -17.99
N PHE A 102 2.03 0.15 -18.44
CA PHE A 102 3.43 0.48 -18.24
C PHE A 102 3.73 0.57 -16.75
N CYS A 103 4.79 -0.09 -16.32
CA CYS A 103 5.29 -0.07 -14.95
C CYS A 103 6.74 0.39 -14.92
N GLN A 104 7.02 1.34 -14.03
CA GLN A 104 8.37 1.87 -13.85
C GLN A 104 9.25 0.93 -13.03
N LYS A 105 8.67 0.32 -12.00
CA LYS A 105 9.34 -0.54 -11.04
C LYS A 105 8.46 -1.72 -10.66
N ARG A 106 9.11 -2.79 -10.24
CA ARG A 106 8.46 -3.95 -9.64
C ARG A 106 8.59 -3.90 -8.13
N VAL A 107 7.44 -3.88 -7.46
CA VAL A 107 7.31 -3.68 -6.03
C VAL A 107 6.70 -4.92 -5.40
N ALA A 108 7.38 -5.50 -4.41
CA ALA A 108 6.88 -6.64 -3.66
C ALA A 108 6.35 -6.21 -2.29
N VAL A 109 5.09 -6.51 -2.01
CA VAL A 109 4.52 -6.39 -0.68
C VAL A 109 4.71 -7.71 0.04
N LEU A 110 5.43 -7.71 1.16
CA LEU A 110 5.57 -8.90 1.99
C LEU A 110 4.22 -9.24 2.63
N ASN A 111 3.87 -10.50 2.58
CA ASN A 111 2.57 -10.99 2.96
C ASN A 111 2.67 -12.32 3.73
N CYS A 112 1.80 -12.50 4.67
CA CYS A 112 1.62 -13.75 5.43
C CYS A 112 0.24 -14.33 5.18
N TRP A 113 -0.05 -14.75 3.95
CA TRP A 113 -1.38 -15.21 3.53
C TRP A 113 -2.06 -16.15 4.54
N GLY A 114 -1.35 -17.17 5.02
CA GLY A 114 -1.90 -18.12 5.98
C GLY A 114 -2.21 -17.49 7.34
N LYS A 115 -1.28 -16.72 7.88
CA LYS A 115 -1.45 -16.01 9.16
C LYS A 115 -2.50 -14.91 9.06
N MET A 116 -2.58 -14.20 7.93
CA MET A 116 -3.62 -13.19 7.69
C MET A 116 -5.02 -13.81 7.70
N ARG A 117 -5.18 -14.99 7.13
CA ARG A 117 -6.45 -15.72 7.18
C ARG A 117 -6.82 -16.11 8.61
N SER A 118 -5.89 -16.71 9.34
CA SER A 118 -6.12 -17.11 10.73
C SER A 118 -6.45 -15.91 11.61
N TRP A 119 -5.70 -14.84 11.46
CA TRP A 119 -5.94 -13.60 12.18
C TRP A 119 -7.31 -12.99 11.84
N GLY A 120 -7.69 -12.94 10.57
CA GLY A 120 -9.01 -12.47 10.14
C GLY A 120 -10.16 -13.34 10.63
N CYS A 121 -9.95 -14.65 10.83
CA CYS A 121 -10.96 -15.54 11.41
C CYS A 121 -11.14 -15.38 12.91
N HIS A 122 -10.06 -15.09 13.64
CA HIS A 122 -10.09 -14.91 15.08
C HIS A 122 -10.44 -13.49 15.51
N MET A 123 -10.13 -12.52 14.71
CA MET A 123 -10.45 -11.13 14.92
C MET A 123 -11.74 -10.80 14.15
N VAL A 124 -12.78 -10.41 14.85
CA VAL A 124 -14.04 -10.01 14.21
C VAL A 124 -13.77 -8.87 13.23
N HIS A 125 -13.73 -9.19 11.98
CA HIS A 125 -13.25 -8.34 10.88
C HIS A 125 -14.06 -7.04 10.68
N HIS A 126 -15.19 -6.89 11.37
CA HIS A 126 -16.14 -5.84 11.06
C HIS A 126 -15.95 -4.52 11.80
N ALA A 127 -15.32 -4.49 12.93
CA ALA A 127 -15.56 -3.31 13.76
C ALA A 127 -14.34 -2.58 14.28
N LEU A 128 -13.22 -3.22 14.52
CA LEU A 128 -12.24 -2.58 15.40
C LEU A 128 -10.82 -2.48 14.87
N TYR A 129 -10.55 -3.01 13.69
CA TYR A 129 -9.17 -3.29 13.31
C TYR A 129 -8.66 -2.44 12.20
N GLN A 130 -9.49 -1.60 11.68
CA GLN A 130 -9.08 -0.62 10.69
C GLN A 130 -7.99 0.30 11.21
N LYS A 131 -7.94 0.50 12.53
CA LYS A 131 -6.84 1.21 13.17
C LYS A 131 -5.50 0.50 13.10
N GLN A 132 -5.51 -0.84 13.20
CA GLN A 132 -4.28 -1.64 13.16
C GLN A 132 -3.77 -1.90 11.74
N ASN A 133 -4.64 -1.86 10.75
CA ASN A 133 -4.27 -2.15 9.36
C ASN A 133 -4.43 -0.96 8.41
N TYR A 134 -4.68 0.24 8.93
CA TYR A 134 -4.92 1.40 8.07
C TYR A 134 -3.75 1.70 7.12
N SER A 135 -2.52 1.51 7.57
CA SER A 135 -1.35 1.68 6.71
C SER A 135 -1.26 0.59 5.65
N TYR A 136 -1.54 -0.66 6.01
CA TYR A 136 -1.53 -1.76 5.04
C TYR A 136 -2.55 -1.54 3.93
N ALA A 137 -3.80 -1.29 4.29
CA ALA A 137 -4.86 -0.99 3.33
C ALA A 137 -4.57 0.31 2.54
N GLY A 138 -4.09 1.34 3.22
CA GLY A 138 -3.76 2.64 2.61
C GLY A 138 -2.64 2.57 1.58
N VAL A 139 -1.61 1.80 1.86
CA VAL A 139 -0.48 1.58 0.93
C VAL A 139 -0.94 0.80 -0.31
N ILE A 140 -1.71 -0.27 -0.15
CA ILE A 140 -2.21 -1.03 -1.30
C ILE A 140 -3.18 -0.17 -2.12
N GLU A 141 -4.00 0.66 -1.48
CA GLU A 141 -4.85 1.63 -2.16
C GLU A 141 -4.03 2.63 -2.98
N ALA A 142 -2.97 3.18 -2.40
CA ALA A 142 -2.04 4.07 -3.10
C ALA A 142 -1.35 3.39 -4.28
N LEU A 143 -0.87 2.17 -4.09
CA LEU A 143 -0.22 1.38 -5.14
C LEU A 143 -1.18 1.03 -6.29
N SER A 144 -2.49 0.97 -6.03
CA SER A 144 -3.50 0.63 -7.05
C SER A 144 -3.51 1.61 -8.23
N GLY A 145 -3.20 2.88 -8.00
CA GLY A 145 -3.11 3.90 -9.05
C GLY A 145 -1.69 4.19 -9.53
N ALA A 146 -0.68 3.66 -8.87
CA ALA A 146 0.72 3.95 -9.17
C ALA A 146 1.26 3.14 -10.36
N PRO A 147 2.23 3.67 -11.12
CA PRO A 147 2.80 2.99 -12.28
C PRO A 147 3.83 1.92 -11.87
N PHE A 148 3.44 1.01 -11.00
CA PHE A 148 4.27 -0.07 -10.50
C PHE A 148 3.63 -1.43 -10.78
N ASP A 149 4.48 -2.41 -11.08
CA ASP A 149 4.11 -3.83 -11.08
C ASP A 149 4.16 -4.32 -9.62
N VAL A 150 2.97 -4.47 -9.02
CA VAL A 150 2.84 -4.86 -7.62
C VAL A 150 2.64 -6.37 -7.54
N VAL A 151 3.50 -7.03 -6.78
CA VAL A 151 3.38 -8.45 -6.47
C VAL A 151 3.29 -8.65 -4.96
N PHE A 152 2.61 -9.71 -4.54
CA PHE A 152 2.55 -10.10 -3.13
C PHE A 152 3.40 -11.35 -2.94
N LEU A 153 4.43 -11.23 -2.09
CA LEU A 153 5.31 -12.35 -1.74
C LEU A 153 5.08 -12.77 -0.30
N SER A 154 4.85 -14.04 -0.08
CA SER A 154 4.86 -14.57 1.27
C SER A 154 6.30 -14.83 1.75
N PHE A 155 6.47 -14.86 3.05
CA PHE A 155 7.76 -15.25 3.63
C PHE A 155 8.10 -16.70 3.31
N ASP A 156 7.09 -17.55 3.13
CA ASP A 156 7.30 -18.94 2.72
C ASP A 156 7.81 -19.03 1.28
N ASP A 157 7.30 -18.22 0.36
CA ASP A 157 7.82 -18.14 -1.00
C ASP A 157 9.31 -17.80 -1.03
N ILE A 158 9.73 -16.84 -0.21
CA ILE A 158 11.15 -16.44 -0.10
C ILE A 158 12.00 -17.55 0.49
N ARG A 159 11.48 -18.28 1.47
CA ARG A 159 12.20 -19.40 2.10
C ARG A 159 12.36 -20.58 1.16
N GLU A 160 11.29 -20.91 0.42
CA GLU A 160 11.28 -22.05 -0.52
C GLU A 160 12.16 -21.78 -1.74
N ASP A 161 12.12 -20.58 -2.28
CA ASP A 161 12.95 -20.19 -3.41
C ASP A 161 13.34 -18.69 -3.35
N PRO A 162 14.52 -18.38 -2.81
CA PRO A 162 14.99 -17.00 -2.72
C PRO A 162 15.06 -16.25 -4.07
N ARG A 163 15.04 -16.98 -5.20
CA ARG A 163 15.04 -16.36 -6.54
C ARG A 163 13.76 -15.61 -6.85
N VAL A 164 12.69 -15.77 -6.05
CA VAL A 164 11.49 -14.93 -6.18
C VAL A 164 11.77 -13.45 -5.96
N LEU A 165 12.91 -13.12 -5.36
CA LEU A 165 13.39 -11.74 -5.20
C LEU A 165 14.09 -11.19 -6.44
N GLU A 166 14.44 -12.04 -7.41
CA GLU A 166 15.05 -11.59 -8.66
C GLU A 166 14.08 -10.72 -9.46
N GLY A 167 14.56 -9.57 -9.92
CA GLY A 167 13.73 -8.60 -10.66
C GLY A 167 12.79 -7.75 -9.80
N ILE A 168 12.79 -7.92 -8.48
CA ILE A 168 12.14 -7.00 -7.55
C ILE A 168 13.04 -5.77 -7.35
N ASP A 169 12.46 -4.58 -7.50
CA ASP A 169 13.19 -3.33 -7.24
C ASP A 169 13.06 -2.88 -5.79
N VAL A 170 11.87 -3.04 -5.20
CA VAL A 170 11.58 -2.56 -3.85
C VAL A 170 10.70 -3.56 -3.10
N ILE A 171 11.05 -3.83 -1.86
CA ILE A 171 10.22 -4.62 -0.93
C ILE A 171 9.53 -3.66 0.05
N LEU A 172 8.25 -3.89 0.31
CA LEU A 172 7.48 -3.19 1.35
C LEU A 172 7.09 -4.16 2.46
N ASN A 173 7.28 -3.74 3.72
CA ASN A 173 6.75 -4.42 4.90
C ASN A 173 5.94 -3.40 5.72
N ILE A 174 4.65 -3.69 5.94
CA ILE A 174 3.67 -2.68 6.32
C ILE A 174 2.76 -3.20 7.43
N GLY A 175 2.55 -2.40 8.45
CA GLY A 175 1.57 -2.66 9.50
C GLY A 175 2.16 -2.57 10.90
N ASP A 176 1.38 -2.97 11.89
CA ASP A 176 1.83 -3.04 13.27
C ASP A 176 2.74 -4.25 13.48
N GLY A 177 3.70 -4.12 14.37
CA GLY A 177 4.54 -5.24 14.81
C GLY A 177 3.73 -6.36 15.44
N ASP A 178 4.29 -7.54 15.48
CA ASP A 178 3.64 -8.74 16.01
C ASP A 178 2.29 -9.10 15.37
N THR A 179 2.04 -8.65 14.16
CA THR A 179 0.83 -8.94 13.40
C THR A 179 1.10 -9.81 12.17
N ALA A 180 0.03 -10.38 11.63
CA ALA A 180 0.09 -11.10 10.37
C ALA A 180 0.48 -10.21 9.17
N HIS A 181 0.36 -8.89 9.29
CA HIS A 181 0.73 -7.95 8.23
C HIS A 181 2.25 -7.78 8.12
N THR A 182 2.94 -7.69 9.24
CA THR A 182 4.41 -7.50 9.28
C THR A 182 5.19 -8.80 9.37
N GLY A 183 4.56 -9.90 9.79
CA GLY A 183 5.19 -11.21 9.89
C GLY A 183 5.25 -11.79 11.31
N GLY A 184 5.29 -10.94 12.34
CA GLY A 184 5.37 -11.39 13.74
C GLY A 184 6.61 -12.24 14.00
N ASP A 185 6.43 -13.42 14.56
CA ASP A 185 7.49 -14.37 14.92
C ASP A 185 8.30 -14.95 13.74
N ILE A 186 7.90 -14.70 12.50
CA ILE A 186 8.71 -15.05 11.33
C ILE A 186 10.08 -14.37 11.38
N TRP A 187 10.17 -13.21 12.01
CA TRP A 187 11.42 -12.47 12.15
C TRP A 187 12.43 -13.10 13.12
N GLU A 188 12.07 -14.16 13.84
CA GLU A 188 13.01 -15.03 14.56
C GLU A 188 13.82 -15.93 13.60
N ASP A 189 13.31 -16.13 12.39
CA ASP A 189 14.00 -16.91 11.36
C ASP A 189 15.21 -16.13 10.80
N ALA A 190 16.39 -16.58 11.16
CA ALA A 190 17.64 -15.95 10.74
C ALA A 190 17.87 -16.03 9.23
N GLU A 191 17.36 -17.06 8.57
CA GLU A 191 17.48 -17.23 7.12
C GLU A 191 16.66 -16.16 6.39
N ILE A 192 15.39 -15.99 6.74
CA ILE A 192 14.52 -14.96 6.16
C ILE A 192 15.11 -13.56 6.39
N SER A 193 15.49 -13.26 7.62
CA SER A 193 16.09 -11.95 7.95
C SER A 193 17.37 -11.69 7.16
N SER A 194 18.19 -12.73 6.94
CA SER A 194 19.42 -12.62 6.18
C SER A 194 19.20 -12.46 4.69
N LEU A 195 18.22 -13.16 4.12
CA LEU A 195 17.85 -13.03 2.70
C LEU A 195 17.36 -11.62 2.38
N ILE A 196 16.49 -11.05 3.22
CA ILE A 196 15.98 -9.70 3.03
C ILE A 196 17.10 -8.66 3.22
N ARG A 197 17.94 -8.80 4.26
CA ARG A 197 19.11 -7.92 4.42
C ARG A 197 20.09 -7.99 3.25
N ARG A 198 20.34 -9.17 2.71
CA ARG A 198 21.18 -9.34 1.52
C ARG A 198 20.58 -8.64 0.31
N PHE A 199 19.27 -8.81 0.07
CA PHE A 199 18.58 -8.12 -1.01
C PHE A 199 18.81 -6.59 -0.94
N ILE A 200 18.65 -6.01 0.25
CA ILE A 200 18.91 -4.57 0.45
C ILE A 200 20.40 -4.25 0.23
N TYR A 201 21.28 -5.01 0.86
CA TYR A 201 22.73 -4.76 0.80
C TYR A 201 23.27 -4.79 -0.63
N GLU A 202 22.73 -5.64 -1.49
CA GLU A 202 23.11 -5.77 -2.89
C GLU A 202 22.50 -4.69 -3.80
N GLY A 203 21.61 -3.86 -3.30
CA GLY A 203 21.08 -2.70 -4.02
C GLY A 203 19.56 -2.62 -4.10
N GLY A 204 18.83 -3.57 -3.55
CA GLY A 204 17.38 -3.54 -3.47
C GLY A 204 16.88 -2.42 -2.56
N GLY A 205 15.73 -1.83 -2.91
CA GLY A 205 15.03 -0.87 -2.07
C GLY A 205 14.17 -1.56 -1.01
N PHE A 206 14.02 -0.92 0.15
CA PHE A 206 13.11 -1.41 1.18
C PHE A 206 12.36 -0.24 1.81
N ILE A 207 11.05 -0.38 1.91
CA ILE A 207 10.16 0.60 2.55
C ILE A 207 9.44 -0.09 3.69
N GLY A 208 9.70 0.37 4.92
CA GLY A 208 9.03 -0.10 6.12
C GLY A 208 8.02 0.93 6.63
N ILE A 209 6.78 0.52 6.85
CA ILE A 209 5.71 1.41 7.28
C ILE A 209 5.03 0.86 8.54
N GLY A 210 4.92 1.69 9.55
CA GLY A 210 4.41 1.32 10.87
C GLY A 210 5.51 0.76 11.77
N GLU A 211 5.46 -0.51 12.05
CA GLU A 211 6.49 -1.26 12.79
C GLU A 211 7.01 -2.43 11.92
N PRO A 212 7.68 -2.12 10.80
CA PRO A 212 8.16 -3.12 9.87
C PRO A 212 9.16 -4.05 10.57
N SER A 213 9.09 -5.34 10.31
CA SER A 213 9.88 -6.36 11.02
C SER A 213 9.77 -6.29 12.55
N GLY A 214 8.69 -5.70 13.06
CA GLY A 214 8.47 -5.50 14.49
C GLY A 214 8.14 -6.81 15.20
N HIS A 215 9.07 -7.25 16.04
CA HIS A 215 8.94 -8.43 16.90
C HIS A 215 10.01 -8.42 17.96
N GLN A 216 9.64 -8.54 19.24
CA GLN A 216 10.60 -8.53 20.32
C GLN A 216 11.42 -9.83 20.34
N TYR A 217 12.64 -9.77 19.85
CA TYR A 217 13.54 -10.92 19.79
C TYR A 217 15.00 -10.51 19.93
N GLN A 218 15.77 -11.23 20.73
CA GLN A 218 17.20 -11.02 20.99
C GLN A 218 17.57 -9.55 21.32
N GLY A 219 16.76 -8.89 22.15
CA GLY A 219 17.03 -7.54 22.62
C GLY A 219 16.71 -6.42 21.60
N ARG A 220 16.06 -6.75 20.48
CA ARG A 220 15.61 -5.81 19.46
C ARG A 220 14.12 -5.92 19.24
N TYR A 221 13.51 -4.82 18.85
CA TYR A 221 12.11 -4.82 18.41
C TYR A 221 12.01 -4.75 16.88
N ILE A 222 12.71 -3.83 16.24
CA ILE A 222 12.77 -3.78 14.77
C ILE A 222 13.90 -4.71 14.30
N GLN A 223 13.55 -5.87 13.77
CA GLN A 223 14.54 -6.89 13.43
C GLN A 223 15.44 -6.48 12.25
N LEU A 224 14.97 -5.60 11.37
CA LEU A 224 15.76 -4.98 10.30
C LEU A 224 16.32 -3.59 10.67
N ALA A 225 16.45 -3.26 11.96
CA ALA A 225 16.86 -1.93 12.42
C ALA A 225 18.16 -1.45 11.77
N ALA A 226 19.16 -2.31 11.64
CA ALA A 226 20.44 -1.93 11.03
C ALA A 226 20.31 -1.51 9.55
N ALA A 227 19.38 -2.12 8.82
CA ALA A 227 19.11 -1.76 7.42
C ALA A 227 18.20 -0.53 7.31
N LEU A 228 17.15 -0.46 8.14
CA LEU A 228 16.18 0.64 8.13
C LEU A 228 16.72 1.93 8.77
N GLY A 229 17.71 1.82 9.65
CA GLY A 229 18.24 2.97 10.38
C GLY A 229 17.37 3.44 11.54
N VAL A 230 16.37 2.67 11.96
CA VAL A 230 15.47 3.01 13.06
C VAL A 230 15.26 1.83 13.99
N GLU A 231 15.04 2.14 15.28
CA GLU A 231 14.67 1.16 16.31
C GLU A 231 13.57 1.74 17.19
N LYS A 232 12.90 0.89 17.93
CA LYS A 232 11.87 1.29 18.88
C LYS A 232 12.34 1.12 20.32
N GLU A 233 12.17 2.16 21.13
CA GLU A 233 12.31 2.03 22.58
C GLU A 233 11.08 1.31 23.15
N THR A 234 11.30 0.17 23.76
CA THR A 234 10.24 -0.66 24.33
C THR A 234 10.03 -0.43 25.84
N GLY A 235 10.80 0.49 26.44
CA GLY A 235 10.61 0.95 27.81
C GLY A 235 9.44 1.93 27.93
N PHE A 236 9.45 2.74 28.98
CA PHE A 236 8.35 3.68 29.26
C PHE A 236 8.34 4.91 28.34
N THR A 237 9.51 5.48 28.09
CA THR A 237 9.67 6.70 27.26
C THR A 237 11.00 6.67 26.53
N LEU A 238 11.06 7.44 25.45
CA LEU A 238 12.31 7.67 24.74
C LEU A 238 13.28 8.48 25.62
N GLY A 239 14.50 8.00 25.82
CA GLY A 239 15.54 8.71 26.55
C GLY A 239 15.96 9.98 25.80
N TYR A 240 16.43 10.99 26.57
CA TYR A 240 16.83 12.29 26.02
C TYR A 240 17.94 12.19 24.95
N ASP A 241 18.86 11.26 25.12
CA ASP A 241 19.95 10.94 24.20
C ASP A 241 19.49 10.35 22.85
N LYS A 242 18.24 9.89 22.79
CA LYS A 242 17.61 9.36 21.58
C LYS A 242 16.72 10.37 20.87
N TYR A 243 16.60 11.58 21.36
CA TYR A 243 15.85 12.63 20.70
C TYR A 243 16.53 13.10 19.42
N ASN A 244 15.72 13.44 18.46
CA ASN A 244 16.20 13.98 17.19
C ASN A 244 16.07 15.50 17.18
N TRP A 245 17.05 16.16 16.57
CA TRP A 245 17.15 17.61 16.57
C TRP A 245 17.10 18.23 15.17
N GLU A 246 17.43 17.44 14.17
CA GLU A 246 17.54 17.89 12.79
C GLU A 246 16.60 17.11 11.87
N GLU A 247 16.02 17.80 10.88
CA GLU A 247 15.16 17.24 9.85
C GLU A 247 15.64 17.70 8.48
N ASP A 248 15.59 16.80 7.50
CA ASP A 248 15.76 17.12 6.07
C ASP A 248 14.41 17.19 5.37
N ARG A 249 13.75 18.33 5.48
CA ARG A 249 12.47 18.61 4.81
C ARG A 249 12.61 18.85 3.31
N GLY A 250 13.81 19.09 2.81
CA GLY A 250 14.10 19.30 1.38
C GLY A 250 14.35 18.03 0.60
N HIS A 251 14.17 16.86 1.20
CA HIS A 251 14.42 15.59 0.55
C HIS A 251 13.43 15.30 -0.58
N PHE A 252 13.90 14.64 -1.64
CA PHE A 252 13.13 14.25 -2.83
C PHE A 252 11.76 13.65 -2.51
N ILE A 253 11.65 12.81 -1.48
CA ILE A 253 10.39 12.16 -1.09
C ILE A 253 9.32 13.18 -0.70
N LEU A 254 9.70 14.32 -0.15
CA LEU A 254 8.79 15.34 0.39
C LEU A 254 8.55 16.53 -0.56
N GLU A 255 9.19 16.58 -1.72
CA GLU A 255 9.11 17.74 -2.63
C GLU A 255 7.67 18.10 -3.07
N ASP A 256 6.77 17.12 -3.19
CA ASP A 256 5.36 17.35 -3.52
C ASP A 256 4.48 17.60 -2.28
N CYS A 257 5.05 17.54 -1.09
CA CYS A 257 4.31 17.72 0.15
C CYS A 257 4.27 19.21 0.54
N ALA A 258 3.15 19.86 0.28
CA ALA A 258 2.98 21.29 0.58
C ALA A 258 2.70 21.60 2.05
N GLY A 259 2.44 20.58 2.86
CA GLY A 259 2.04 20.71 4.27
C GLY A 259 2.67 19.66 5.17
N GLU A 260 2.01 19.39 6.28
CA GLU A 260 2.40 18.32 7.16
C GLU A 260 1.99 16.97 6.58
N VAL A 261 2.86 15.96 6.76
CA VAL A 261 2.57 14.59 6.36
C VAL A 261 1.56 14.00 7.35
N ASP A 262 0.50 13.40 6.81
CA ASP A 262 -0.46 12.65 7.62
C ASP A 262 0.07 11.22 7.87
N PHE A 263 0.51 10.96 9.08
CA PHE A 263 0.92 9.64 9.53
C PHE A 263 -0.23 8.84 10.20
N GLY A 264 -1.43 9.41 10.26
CA GLY A 264 -2.49 8.88 11.10
C GLY A 264 -2.09 8.94 12.59
N GLU A 265 -2.31 7.87 13.32
CA GLU A 265 -1.82 7.80 14.72
C GLU A 265 -0.29 7.78 14.77
N GLY A 266 0.35 7.22 13.75
CA GLY A 266 1.79 7.03 13.68
C GLY A 266 2.31 6.06 14.75
N LYS A 267 3.62 5.93 14.86
CA LYS A 267 4.25 5.10 15.90
C LYS A 267 5.03 5.98 16.87
N ARG A 268 4.96 5.59 18.14
CA ARG A 268 5.65 6.28 19.23
C ARG A 268 6.96 5.58 19.55
N SER A 269 7.85 6.34 20.21
CA SER A 269 9.12 5.83 20.74
C SER A 269 10.09 5.32 19.68
N MET A 270 9.95 5.77 18.43
CA MET A 270 10.87 5.47 17.36
C MET A 270 12.05 6.44 17.38
N TYR A 271 13.25 5.90 17.25
CA TYR A 271 14.48 6.70 17.21
C TYR A 271 15.41 6.27 16.09
N ALA A 272 16.23 7.19 15.61
CA ALA A 272 17.19 6.95 14.55
C ALA A 272 18.48 6.34 15.10
N LEU A 273 19.04 5.42 14.34
CA LEU A 273 20.39 4.92 14.53
C LEU A 273 21.40 5.85 13.85
N GLU A 274 22.67 5.70 14.20
CA GLU A 274 23.77 6.48 13.64
C GLU A 274 23.78 6.39 12.09
N GLY A 275 23.97 7.52 11.42
CA GLY A 275 24.02 7.62 9.96
C GLY A 275 22.66 7.73 9.26
N THR A 276 21.56 7.59 10.00
CA THR A 276 20.21 7.72 9.46
C THR A 276 19.83 9.20 9.27
N ARG A 277 19.23 9.53 8.13
CA ARG A 277 18.71 10.87 7.84
C ARG A 277 17.23 10.92 8.17
N ILE A 278 16.85 11.82 9.09
CA ILE A 278 15.47 12.02 9.50
C ILE A 278 14.82 13.05 8.57
N LEU A 279 13.67 12.72 8.00
CA LEU A 279 12.91 13.61 7.13
C LEU A 279 11.81 14.34 7.89
N VAL A 280 11.13 13.63 8.80
CA VAL A 280 10.03 14.15 9.61
C VAL A 280 10.11 13.57 11.01
N GLN A 281 9.93 14.44 12.01
CA GLN A 281 9.79 14.05 13.41
C GLN A 281 8.52 14.66 14.02
N ARG A 282 8.03 14.05 15.08
CA ARG A 282 6.96 14.57 15.93
C ARG A 282 7.35 14.34 17.37
N ASP A 283 7.29 15.39 18.19
CA ASP A 283 7.75 15.33 19.59
C ASP A 283 9.19 14.78 19.71
N ARG A 284 10.06 15.08 18.73
CA ARG A 284 11.44 14.59 18.63
C ARG A 284 11.59 13.08 18.41
N GLU A 285 10.51 12.40 18.09
CA GLU A 285 10.49 11.00 17.69
C GLU A 285 10.43 10.87 16.16
N VAL A 286 11.12 9.91 15.62
CA VAL A 286 11.14 9.68 14.15
C VAL A 286 9.76 9.32 13.64
N GLN A 287 9.29 10.03 12.61
CA GLN A 287 8.10 9.68 11.86
C GLN A 287 8.43 9.24 10.43
N MET A 288 9.46 9.82 9.84
CA MET A 288 9.97 9.41 8.54
C MET A 288 11.49 9.56 8.51
N ALA A 289 12.17 8.55 8.02
CA ALA A 289 13.62 8.55 7.88
C ALA A 289 14.05 7.75 6.65
N VAL A 290 15.25 8.06 6.16
CA VAL A 290 15.90 7.32 5.07
C VAL A 290 17.29 6.88 5.51
N ASN A 291 17.72 5.74 4.99
CA ASN A 291 19.02 5.19 5.30
C ASN A 291 19.63 4.51 4.06
N GLU A 292 20.92 4.35 4.08
CA GLU A 292 21.66 3.54 3.10
C GLU A 292 22.25 2.32 3.81
N TYR A 293 22.06 1.15 3.19
CA TYR A 293 22.57 -0.12 3.69
C TYR A 293 23.25 -0.89 2.56
N GLY A 294 24.57 -0.97 2.59
CA GLY A 294 25.33 -1.46 1.46
C GLY A 294 25.09 -0.58 0.21
N LYS A 295 24.61 -1.19 -0.85
CA LYS A 295 24.23 -0.50 -2.09
C LYS A 295 22.74 -0.08 -2.12
N GLY A 296 21.94 -0.57 -1.17
CA GLY A 296 20.50 -0.33 -1.12
C GLY A 296 20.14 0.92 -0.34
N ARG A 297 18.91 1.36 -0.57
CA ARG A 297 18.29 2.48 0.14
C ARG A 297 17.02 2.04 0.84
N THR A 298 16.81 2.52 2.05
CA THR A 298 15.64 2.19 2.84
C THR A 298 14.88 3.44 3.27
N VAL A 299 13.56 3.30 3.40
CA VAL A 299 12.67 4.36 3.86
C VAL A 299 11.85 3.81 5.03
N TYR A 300 11.79 4.56 6.11
CA TYR A 300 10.89 4.31 7.23
C TYR A 300 9.80 5.37 7.27
N ILE A 301 8.54 4.95 7.45
CA ILE A 301 7.38 5.82 7.62
C ILE A 301 6.53 5.28 8.78
N SER A 302 6.21 6.11 9.77
CA SER A 302 5.55 5.64 10.99
C SER A 302 4.07 5.26 10.80
N GLY A 303 3.46 5.68 9.73
CA GLY A 303 2.11 5.34 9.30
C GLY A 303 1.77 6.04 8.00
N LEU A 304 0.93 5.43 7.17
CA LEU A 304 0.57 5.99 5.87
C LEU A 304 -0.88 5.66 5.52
N PRO A 305 -1.85 6.36 6.12
CA PRO A 305 -3.24 6.24 5.69
C PRO A 305 -3.38 6.72 4.24
N TYR A 306 -4.40 6.22 3.55
CA TYR A 306 -4.63 6.63 2.18
C TYR A 306 -5.06 8.10 2.10
N SER A 307 -4.33 8.85 1.30
CA SER A 307 -4.72 10.15 0.72
C SER A 307 -4.00 10.32 -0.61
N PHE A 308 -4.41 11.30 -1.39
CA PHE A 308 -3.72 11.59 -2.65
C PHE A 308 -2.28 12.07 -2.39
N GLU A 309 -2.10 12.88 -1.36
CA GLU A 309 -0.79 13.39 -0.93
C GLU A 309 0.11 12.25 -0.45
N ASN A 310 -0.40 11.38 0.41
CA ASN A 310 0.34 10.21 0.89
C ASN A 310 0.68 9.23 -0.24
N SER A 311 -0.20 9.09 -1.23
CA SER A 311 0.09 8.29 -2.42
C SER A 311 1.29 8.83 -3.19
N ARG A 312 1.44 10.16 -3.26
CA ARG A 312 2.58 10.82 -3.89
C ARG A 312 3.87 10.62 -3.09
N ILE A 313 3.80 10.67 -1.77
CA ILE A 313 4.93 10.36 -0.89
C ILE A 313 5.41 8.92 -1.13
N LEU A 314 4.49 7.96 -1.15
CA LEU A 314 4.83 6.57 -1.42
C LEU A 314 5.45 6.37 -2.81
N TYR A 315 4.88 7.00 -3.82
CA TYR A 315 5.40 6.98 -5.18
C TYR A 315 6.87 7.45 -5.24
N ARG A 316 7.17 8.58 -4.63
CA ARG A 316 8.52 9.12 -4.55
C ARG A 316 9.44 8.23 -3.69
N ALA A 317 8.94 7.66 -2.62
CA ALA A 317 9.70 6.73 -1.78
C ALA A 317 10.15 5.48 -2.57
N VAL A 318 9.28 4.92 -3.42
CA VAL A 318 9.62 3.80 -4.30
C VAL A 318 10.71 4.21 -5.30
N LEU A 319 10.58 5.35 -5.95
CA LEU A 319 11.59 5.82 -6.90
C LEU A 319 12.93 6.11 -6.23
N TRP A 320 12.92 6.73 -5.06
CA TRP A 320 14.16 7.02 -4.34
C TRP A 320 14.85 5.74 -3.86
N SER A 321 14.12 4.82 -3.25
CA SER A 321 14.69 3.58 -2.73
C SER A 321 15.23 2.67 -3.85
N SER A 322 14.68 2.77 -5.06
CA SER A 322 15.16 2.06 -6.24
C SER A 322 16.17 2.85 -7.10
N ARG A 323 16.67 4.00 -6.60
CA ARG A 323 17.60 4.89 -7.33
C ARG A 323 17.10 5.31 -8.72
N SER A 324 15.82 5.62 -8.82
CA SER A 324 15.11 5.87 -10.08
C SER A 324 14.38 7.21 -10.10
N GLU A 325 14.89 8.20 -9.38
CA GLU A 325 14.30 9.54 -9.24
C GLU A 325 14.07 10.22 -10.61
N GLY A 326 14.95 9.94 -11.57
CA GLY A 326 14.85 10.47 -12.94
C GLY A 326 13.64 9.94 -13.72
N GLN A 327 12.97 8.90 -13.26
CA GLN A 327 11.76 8.34 -13.88
C GLN A 327 10.47 9.00 -13.40
N LEU A 328 10.52 9.92 -12.45
CA LEU A 328 9.34 10.53 -11.82
C LEU A 328 8.31 11.02 -12.84
N ARG A 329 8.75 11.66 -13.93
CA ARG A 329 7.87 12.30 -14.91
C ARG A 329 7.43 11.40 -16.07
N GLN A 330 7.70 10.10 -16.00
CA GLN A 330 7.22 9.16 -17.01
C GLN A 330 5.74 8.83 -16.76
N TRP A 331 4.86 9.19 -17.69
CA TRP A 331 3.42 8.97 -17.57
C TRP A 331 2.86 9.48 -16.24
N PHE A 332 3.11 10.74 -15.98
CA PHE A 332 2.90 11.42 -14.72
C PHE A 332 1.99 12.63 -14.87
N SER A 333 1.21 12.91 -13.82
CA SER A 333 0.44 14.12 -13.67
C SER A 333 0.96 14.93 -12.48
N ASP A 334 1.14 16.23 -12.64
CA ASP A 334 1.48 17.13 -11.53
C ASP A 334 0.32 17.24 -10.52
N ASN A 335 -0.92 16.94 -10.93
CA ASN A 335 -2.07 16.88 -10.05
C ASN A 335 -2.14 15.49 -9.37
N CYS A 336 -2.01 15.44 -8.04
CA CYS A 336 -2.05 14.20 -7.27
C CYS A 336 -3.40 13.47 -7.32
N ASN A 337 -4.47 14.14 -7.76
CA ASN A 337 -5.79 13.54 -7.95
C ASN A 337 -5.96 12.87 -9.33
N VAL A 338 -4.93 12.92 -10.17
CA VAL A 338 -5.01 12.39 -11.53
C VAL A 338 -3.95 11.31 -11.72
N ASP A 339 -4.40 10.12 -12.11
CA ASP A 339 -3.53 9.02 -12.50
C ASP A 339 -3.44 8.90 -14.02
N VAL A 340 -2.28 8.49 -14.52
CA VAL A 340 -2.04 8.20 -15.93
C VAL A 340 -1.63 6.75 -16.09
N HIS A 341 -2.39 6.00 -16.87
CA HIS A 341 -2.14 4.60 -17.14
C HIS A 341 -1.80 4.42 -18.62
N ALA A 342 -0.57 4.06 -18.93
CA ALA A 342 -0.11 3.88 -20.30
C ALA A 342 -0.06 2.39 -20.68
N TYR A 343 -0.50 2.10 -21.88
CA TYR A 343 -0.47 0.76 -22.48
C TYR A 343 0.35 0.84 -23.77
N VAL A 344 1.67 0.88 -23.58
CA VAL A 344 2.62 1.21 -24.66
C VAL A 344 2.52 0.22 -25.83
N LYS A 345 2.28 -1.07 -25.54
CA LYS A 345 2.20 -2.12 -26.57
C LYS A 345 1.06 -1.92 -27.57
N ASN A 346 -0.03 -1.29 -27.19
CA ASN A 346 -1.17 -1.02 -28.07
C ASN A 346 -1.37 0.45 -28.41
N GLY A 347 -0.44 1.32 -27.98
CA GLY A 347 -0.46 2.75 -28.29
C GLY A 347 -1.59 3.53 -27.59
N LYS A 348 -2.11 3.02 -26.49
CA LYS A 348 -3.20 3.64 -25.72
C LYS A 348 -2.72 4.15 -24.37
N PHE A 349 -3.46 5.11 -23.83
CA PHE A 349 -3.31 5.54 -22.45
C PHE A 349 -4.69 5.94 -21.90
N CYS A 350 -4.81 5.91 -20.59
CA CYS A 350 -6.00 6.35 -19.88
C CYS A 350 -5.61 7.39 -18.81
N VAL A 351 -6.33 8.49 -18.77
CA VAL A 351 -6.20 9.52 -17.73
C VAL A 351 -7.42 9.43 -16.84
N VAL A 352 -7.19 9.26 -15.56
CA VAL A 352 -8.25 9.07 -14.56
C VAL A 352 -8.26 10.23 -13.59
N ASN A 353 -9.37 10.93 -13.52
CA ASN A 353 -9.65 11.85 -12.43
C ASN A 353 -10.25 11.06 -11.26
N ASN A 354 -9.60 11.11 -10.09
CA ASN A 354 -10.00 10.42 -8.87
C ASN A 354 -10.86 11.28 -7.94
N THR A 355 -11.23 12.48 -8.36
CA THR A 355 -12.19 13.35 -7.64
C THR A 355 -13.58 13.28 -8.26
N TYR A 356 -14.57 13.75 -7.51
CA TYR A 356 -15.99 13.79 -7.92
C TYR A 356 -16.32 15.14 -8.54
#